data_8f6848713114632e9c8c6df55bee8ea2
#
_entry.id   8f6848713114632e9c8c6df55bee8ea2
#
_cell.length_a   1.000
_cell.length_b   1.000
_cell.length_c   1.000
_cell.angle_alpha   90.00
_cell.angle_beta   90.00
_cell.angle_gamma   90.00
#
_symmetry.space_group_name_H-M   'P 1'
#
loop_
_entity.id
_entity.type
_entity.pdbx_description
1 polymer ?
#
loop_
_entity_poly.entity_id
_entity_poly.type
_entity_poly.pdbx_seq_one_letter_code
_entity_poly.pdbx_strand_id
1 'polypeptide(L)'
;KKNGDEIIFTRDTHGEDYLDTPEGRKLPVKHCIRGTDGWQIADGLMVSGAVCIDKPTFGSNRLAGILMTERAQEALEIELVGLCTDICVVSNALLFKAAMPEAPITVDASCCAGVTPESHRHALETMKMCQIKVVND
;
A
#
# COMPACT_ATOMS: atom_id res chain seq x y z
N LYS A 1 5.30 -13.74 -9.58
CA LYS A 1 6.06 -14.96 -9.15
C LYS A 1 6.86 -15.67 -10.26
N LYS A 2 6.88 -15.18 -11.48
CA LYS A 2 7.69 -15.80 -12.54
C LYS A 2 9.21 -15.69 -12.30
N ASN A 3 9.64 -14.71 -11.47
CA ASN A 3 11.05 -14.42 -11.22
C ASN A 3 11.52 -14.77 -9.80
N GLY A 4 10.70 -15.44 -9.00
CA GLY A 4 11.02 -15.73 -7.60
C GLY A 4 10.62 -14.62 -6.60
N ASP A 5 9.97 -13.54 -7.10
CA ASP A 5 9.54 -12.42 -6.26
C ASP A 5 8.51 -12.86 -5.22
N GLU A 6 8.59 -12.30 -4.03
CA GLU A 6 7.56 -12.42 -3.00
C GLU A 6 6.46 -11.38 -3.24
N ILE A 7 5.20 -11.80 -3.12
CA ILE A 7 4.06 -10.91 -3.25
C ILE A 7 3.38 -10.80 -1.89
N ILE A 8 3.23 -9.56 -1.42
CA ILE A 8 2.53 -9.24 -0.18
C ILE A 8 1.40 -8.28 -0.51
N PHE A 9 0.17 -8.66 -0.15
CA PHE A 9 -0.97 -7.77 -0.20
C PHE A 9 -1.12 -7.02 1.12
N THR A 10 -1.42 -5.72 1.04
CA THR A 10 -1.96 -4.97 2.18
C THR A 10 -3.43 -4.66 1.89
N ARG A 11 -4.29 -4.89 2.88
CA ARG A 11 -5.73 -4.77 2.73
C ARG A 11 -6.30 -3.85 3.79
N ASP A 12 -7.03 -2.82 3.35
CA ASP A 12 -7.77 -1.96 4.26
C ASP A 12 -8.75 -2.78 5.08
N THR A 13 -8.82 -2.50 6.37
CA THR A 13 -9.64 -3.28 7.28
C THR A 13 -10.23 -2.41 8.36
N HIS A 14 -11.52 -2.16 8.27
CA HIS A 14 -12.29 -1.38 9.22
C HIS A 14 -13.21 -2.27 10.07
N GLY A 15 -13.56 -1.78 11.25
CA GLY A 15 -14.59 -2.37 12.10
C GLY A 15 -15.99 -1.89 11.76
N GLU A 16 -17.01 -2.48 12.37
CA GLU A 16 -18.40 -2.05 12.25
C GLU A 16 -18.63 -0.62 12.75
N ASP A 17 -17.77 -0.16 13.63
CA ASP A 17 -17.73 1.19 14.20
C ASP A 17 -17.03 2.23 13.29
N TYR A 18 -16.78 1.91 12.02
CA TYR A 18 -16.08 2.77 11.09
C TYR A 18 -16.57 4.22 11.08
N LEU A 19 -17.90 4.43 11.10
CA LEU A 19 -18.51 5.77 11.06
C LEU A 19 -18.19 6.61 12.31
N ASP A 20 -17.80 6.00 13.41
CA ASP A 20 -17.40 6.66 14.65
C ASP A 20 -15.93 7.02 14.67
N THR A 21 -15.16 6.57 13.69
CA THR A 21 -13.72 6.89 13.56
C THR A 21 -13.52 8.28 12.98
N PRO A 22 -12.32 8.89 13.15
CA PRO A 22 -11.98 10.15 12.49
C PRO A 22 -12.06 10.07 10.95
N GLU A 23 -11.72 8.93 10.38
CA GLU A 23 -11.82 8.67 8.93
C GLU A 23 -13.29 8.59 8.50
N GLY A 24 -14.10 7.79 9.19
CA GLY A 24 -15.51 7.63 8.87
C GLY A 24 -16.32 8.91 9.03
N ARG A 25 -15.91 9.83 9.92
CA ARG A 25 -16.53 11.17 10.00
C ARG A 25 -16.19 12.06 8.79
N LYS A 26 -15.06 11.86 8.15
CA LYS A 26 -14.62 12.61 6.94
C LYS A 26 -15.14 11.97 5.66
N LEU A 27 -15.19 10.65 5.62
CA LEU A 27 -15.70 9.85 4.52
C LEU A 27 -16.81 8.93 5.04
N PRO A 28 -18.07 9.41 5.17
CA PRO A 28 -19.16 8.66 5.80
C PRO A 28 -19.74 7.56 4.88
N VAL A 29 -18.86 6.74 4.31
CA VAL A 29 -19.20 5.63 3.44
C VAL A 29 -18.53 4.37 3.98
N LYS A 30 -19.28 3.46 4.58
CA LYS A 30 -18.75 2.17 5.04
C LYS A 30 -18.12 1.42 3.87
N HIS A 31 -16.86 1.04 4.02
CA HIS A 31 -16.11 0.25 3.05
C HIS A 31 -15.07 -0.61 3.78
N CYS A 32 -14.59 -1.65 3.14
CA CYS A 32 -13.57 -2.56 3.68
C CYS A 32 -13.86 -3.04 5.11
N ILE A 33 -15.16 -3.22 5.44
CA ILE A 33 -15.56 -3.74 6.76
C ILE A 33 -15.16 -5.22 6.83
N ARG A 34 -14.42 -5.58 7.87
CA ARG A 34 -13.92 -6.94 8.09
C ARG A 34 -15.03 -7.99 7.94
N GLY A 35 -14.77 -9.01 7.13
CA GLY A 35 -15.69 -10.13 6.92
C GLY A 35 -16.75 -9.90 5.84
N THR A 36 -16.79 -8.72 5.20
CA THR A 36 -17.68 -8.47 4.06
C THR A 36 -16.99 -8.77 2.72
N ASP A 37 -17.75 -8.93 1.65
CA ASP A 37 -17.22 -9.15 0.30
C ASP A 37 -16.35 -7.96 -0.14
N GLY A 38 -16.77 -6.73 0.17
CA GLY A 38 -16.02 -5.51 -0.14
C GLY A 38 -14.69 -5.34 0.62
N TRP A 39 -14.41 -6.20 1.58
CA TRP A 39 -13.12 -6.27 2.28
C TRP A 39 -12.13 -7.22 1.58
N GLN A 40 -12.61 -8.16 0.76
CA GLN A 40 -11.74 -9.13 0.11
C GLN A 40 -10.87 -8.48 -0.98
N ILE A 41 -9.71 -9.06 -1.23
CA ILE A 41 -8.91 -8.72 -2.41
C ILE A 41 -9.73 -9.05 -3.64
N ALA A 42 -9.77 -8.14 -4.60
CA ALA A 42 -10.56 -8.30 -5.81
C ALA A 42 -10.25 -9.60 -6.55
N ASP A 43 -11.29 -10.20 -7.13
CA ASP A 43 -11.17 -11.44 -7.88
C ASP A 43 -10.10 -11.37 -8.97
N GLY A 44 -9.34 -12.44 -9.10
CA GLY A 44 -8.27 -12.56 -10.09
C GLY A 44 -6.93 -11.91 -9.70
N LEU A 45 -6.88 -11.11 -8.61
CA LEU A 45 -5.62 -10.53 -8.12
C LEU A 45 -4.88 -11.46 -7.16
N MET A 46 -5.59 -12.28 -6.38
CA MET A 46 -4.94 -13.16 -5.41
C MET A 46 -3.99 -14.17 -6.06
N VAL A 47 -2.77 -14.19 -5.55
CA VAL A 47 -1.73 -15.13 -5.96
C VAL A 47 -1.59 -16.21 -4.91
N SER A 48 -1.59 -17.47 -5.33
CA SER A 48 -1.41 -18.61 -4.40
C SER A 48 -0.11 -18.50 -3.61
N GLY A 49 -0.24 -18.59 -2.28
CA GLY A 49 0.87 -18.46 -1.34
C GLY A 49 1.37 -17.02 -1.13
N ALA A 50 0.63 -16.01 -1.58
CA ALA A 50 0.90 -14.64 -1.18
C ALA A 50 0.39 -14.36 0.24
N VAL A 51 1.14 -13.54 0.97
CA VAL A 51 0.73 -13.07 2.30
C VAL A 51 -0.23 -11.90 2.15
N CYS A 52 -1.29 -11.86 2.95
CA CYS A 52 -2.18 -10.71 3.04
C CYS A 52 -2.11 -10.11 4.45
N ILE A 53 -1.81 -8.82 4.54
CA ILE A 53 -1.69 -8.09 5.80
C ILE A 53 -2.84 -7.09 5.90
N ASP A 54 -3.70 -7.30 6.87
CA ASP A 54 -4.76 -6.34 7.22
C ASP A 54 -4.16 -5.10 7.86
N LYS A 55 -4.57 -3.92 7.41
CA LYS A 55 -4.13 -2.63 7.93
C LYS A 55 -5.33 -1.75 8.30
N PRO A 56 -5.36 -1.19 9.51
CA PRO A 56 -6.43 -0.28 9.94
C PRO A 56 -6.15 1.18 9.57
N THR A 57 -5.07 1.45 8.88
CA THR A 57 -4.58 2.78 8.50
C THR A 57 -4.04 2.76 7.08
N PHE A 58 -3.83 3.93 6.48
CA PHE A 58 -3.36 4.04 5.08
C PHE A 58 -2.00 3.38 4.86
N GLY A 59 -1.03 3.61 5.75
CA GLY A 59 0.26 2.90 5.76
C GLY A 59 0.22 1.67 6.67
N SER A 60 0.98 0.64 6.35
CA SER A 60 1.09 -0.60 7.12
C SER A 60 2.32 -0.59 8.02
N ASN A 61 2.17 -0.11 9.26
CA ASN A 61 3.24 -0.20 10.28
C ASN A 61 3.66 -1.65 10.53
N ARG A 62 2.72 -2.59 10.44
CA ARG A 62 3.02 -4.02 10.60
C ARG A 62 3.96 -4.51 9.51
N LEU A 63 3.68 -4.18 8.23
CA LEU A 63 4.55 -4.58 7.13
C LEU A 63 5.93 -3.92 7.25
N ALA A 64 5.97 -2.61 7.55
CA ALA A 64 7.24 -1.92 7.79
C ALA A 64 8.07 -2.61 8.88
N GLY A 65 7.42 -2.99 10.00
CA GLY A 65 8.07 -3.72 11.09
C GLY A 65 8.62 -5.09 10.65
N ILE A 66 7.86 -5.86 9.88
CA ILE A 66 8.31 -7.15 9.32
C ILE A 66 9.55 -6.95 8.44
N LEU A 67 9.51 -6.00 7.51
CA LEU A 67 10.62 -5.72 6.61
C LEU A 67 11.87 -5.29 7.37
N MET A 68 11.73 -4.45 8.39
CA MET A 68 12.86 -3.97 9.20
C MET A 68 13.49 -5.05 10.09
N THR A 69 12.71 -6.01 10.57
CA THR A 69 13.17 -6.98 11.58
C THR A 69 13.45 -8.36 10.98
N GLU A 70 12.48 -8.92 10.28
CA GLU A 70 12.57 -10.29 9.75
C GLU A 70 13.42 -10.35 8.47
N ARG A 71 13.53 -9.22 7.74
CA ARG A 71 14.26 -9.10 6.48
C ARG A 71 15.49 -8.20 6.57
N ALA A 72 15.90 -7.79 7.77
CA ALA A 72 17.00 -6.84 8.00
C ALA A 72 18.35 -7.25 7.38
N GLN A 73 18.54 -8.54 7.13
CA GLN A 73 19.78 -9.09 6.53
C GLN A 73 19.65 -9.33 5.01
N GLU A 74 18.50 -9.07 4.43
CA GLU A 74 18.25 -9.28 3.01
C GLU A 74 18.49 -7.98 2.23
N ALA A 75 19.02 -8.09 1.01
CA ALA A 75 19.06 -6.98 0.06
C ALA A 75 17.67 -6.85 -0.58
N LEU A 76 16.80 -6.04 0.05
CA LEU A 76 15.44 -5.85 -0.41
C LEU A 76 15.36 -4.80 -1.53
N GLU A 77 14.63 -5.14 -2.59
CA GLU A 77 14.07 -4.20 -3.55
C GLU A 77 12.55 -4.25 -3.43
N ILE A 78 11.89 -3.11 -3.32
CA ILE A 78 10.45 -3.03 -3.07
C ILE A 78 9.77 -2.37 -4.26
N GLU A 79 8.80 -3.06 -4.84
CA GLU A 79 7.90 -2.48 -5.83
C GLU A 79 6.50 -2.34 -5.25
N LEU A 80 5.91 -1.16 -5.42
CA LEU A 80 4.56 -0.82 -4.93
C LEU A 80 3.63 -0.60 -6.11
N VAL A 81 2.47 -1.22 -6.03
CA VAL A 81 1.35 -1.07 -6.97
C VAL A 81 0.02 -1.05 -6.22
N GLY A 82 -1.02 -0.56 -6.85
CA GLY A 82 -2.39 -0.66 -6.32
C GLY A 82 -3.08 0.69 -6.10
N LEU A 83 -4.03 0.70 -5.17
CA LEU A 83 -4.96 1.81 -4.92
C LEU A 83 -4.94 2.22 -3.43
N CYS A 84 -5.19 3.50 -3.12
CA CYS A 84 -5.10 4.62 -4.05
C CYS A 84 -3.68 5.19 -4.02
N THR A 85 -3.18 5.67 -5.16
CA THR A 85 -1.83 6.27 -5.28
C THR A 85 -1.60 7.36 -4.25
N ASP A 86 -2.59 8.23 -4.09
CA ASP A 86 -2.59 9.43 -3.27
C ASP A 86 -2.98 9.19 -1.79
N ILE A 87 -3.26 7.94 -1.43
CA ILE A 87 -3.61 7.55 -0.06
C ILE A 87 -2.69 6.42 0.42
N CYS A 88 -3.03 5.17 0.08
CA CYS A 88 -2.32 4.00 0.63
C CYS A 88 -0.95 3.79 0.00
N VAL A 89 -0.80 4.01 -1.31
CA VAL A 89 0.48 3.79 -1.99
C VAL A 89 1.52 4.79 -1.50
N VAL A 90 1.24 6.10 -1.55
CA VAL A 90 2.17 7.14 -1.06
C VAL A 90 2.47 6.96 0.42
N SER A 91 1.47 6.61 1.25
CA SER A 91 1.66 6.39 2.68
C SER A 91 2.63 5.23 2.97
N ASN A 92 2.49 4.10 2.27
CA ASN A 92 3.41 2.97 2.41
C ASN A 92 4.79 3.29 1.83
N ALA A 93 4.86 3.95 0.67
CA ALA A 93 6.12 4.31 0.03
C ALA A 93 6.99 5.19 0.95
N LEU A 94 6.41 6.24 1.53
CA LEU A 94 7.11 7.13 2.47
C LEU A 94 7.48 6.43 3.78
N LEU A 95 6.58 5.59 4.30
CA LEU A 95 6.82 4.79 5.50
C LEU A 95 8.00 3.83 5.30
N PHE A 96 8.03 3.11 4.18
CA PHE A 96 9.12 2.18 3.88
C PHE A 96 10.43 2.94 3.61
N LYS A 97 10.38 4.08 2.93
CA LYS A 97 11.57 4.92 2.69
C LYS A 97 12.16 5.44 3.99
N ALA A 98 11.31 5.83 4.96
CA ALA A 98 11.77 6.24 6.28
C ALA A 98 12.33 5.07 7.10
N ALA A 99 11.70 3.90 7.01
CA ALA A 99 12.11 2.70 7.75
C ALA A 99 13.40 2.06 7.19
N MET A 100 13.59 2.14 5.87
CA MET A 100 14.69 1.48 5.13
C MET A 100 15.26 2.45 4.09
N PRO A 101 16.02 3.48 4.50
CA PRO A 101 16.46 4.56 3.62
C PRO A 101 17.33 4.09 2.43
N GLU A 102 18.04 2.98 2.61
CA GLU A 102 18.94 2.44 1.58
C GLU A 102 18.25 1.44 0.63
N ALA A 103 17.06 0.94 0.97
CA ALA A 103 16.35 0.01 0.10
C ALA A 103 15.83 0.74 -1.15
N PRO A 104 16.08 0.20 -2.36
CA PRO A 104 15.44 0.70 -3.57
C PRO A 104 13.92 0.50 -3.49
N ILE A 105 13.18 1.60 -3.65
CA ILE A 105 11.72 1.58 -3.68
C ILE A 105 11.25 2.11 -5.02
N THR A 106 10.43 1.33 -5.70
CA THR A 106 9.84 1.67 -7.00
C THR A 106 8.32 1.68 -6.91
N VAL A 107 7.68 2.62 -7.57
CA VAL A 107 6.21 2.65 -7.79
C VAL A 107 5.95 2.55 -9.29
N ASP A 108 5.20 1.55 -9.72
CA ASP A 108 4.74 1.45 -11.11
C ASP A 108 3.42 2.22 -11.26
N ALA A 109 3.51 3.41 -11.85
CA ALA A 109 2.38 4.31 -11.99
C ALA A 109 1.28 3.73 -12.89
N SER A 110 1.64 2.93 -13.89
CA SER A 110 0.66 2.28 -14.77
C SER A 110 -0.21 1.22 -14.06
N CYS A 111 0.27 0.74 -12.91
CA CYS A 111 -0.42 -0.21 -12.03
C CYS A 111 -1.00 0.46 -10.78
N CYS A 112 -1.14 1.79 -10.79
CA CYS A 112 -1.70 2.58 -9.71
C CYS A 112 -2.80 3.52 -10.22
N ALA A 113 -3.76 3.84 -9.34
CA ALA A 113 -4.75 4.89 -9.61
C ALA A 113 -5.04 5.67 -8.33
N GLY A 114 -5.18 6.98 -8.45
CA GLY A 114 -5.59 7.87 -7.37
C GLY A 114 -7.08 8.14 -7.36
N VAL A 115 -7.54 8.87 -6.36
CA VAL A 115 -8.95 9.31 -6.26
C VAL A 115 -9.32 10.20 -7.44
N THR A 116 -8.39 11.07 -7.87
CA THR A 116 -8.50 11.86 -9.09
C THR A 116 -7.20 11.79 -9.88
N PRO A 117 -7.24 12.05 -11.21
CA PRO A 117 -6.00 12.14 -11.99
C PRO A 117 -5.02 13.22 -11.48
N GLU A 118 -5.53 14.28 -10.89
CA GLU A 118 -4.72 15.36 -10.33
C GLU A 118 -4.02 14.92 -9.04
N SER A 119 -4.76 14.35 -8.08
CA SER A 119 -4.17 13.85 -6.82
C SER A 119 -3.21 12.68 -7.05
N HIS A 120 -3.48 11.82 -8.04
CA HIS A 120 -2.56 10.79 -8.49
C HIS A 120 -1.21 11.38 -8.90
N ARG A 121 -1.20 12.38 -9.82
CA ARG A 121 0.04 13.05 -10.25
C ARG A 121 0.78 13.71 -9.09
N HIS A 122 0.06 14.41 -8.21
CA HIS A 122 0.69 15.06 -7.04
C HIS A 122 1.37 14.03 -6.12
N ALA A 123 0.76 12.87 -5.92
CA ALA A 123 1.37 11.81 -5.11
C ALA A 123 2.63 11.24 -5.76
N LEU A 124 2.61 11.00 -7.07
CA LEU A 124 3.79 10.55 -7.81
C LEU A 124 4.93 11.56 -7.73
N GLU A 125 4.67 12.85 -7.93
CA GLU A 125 5.67 13.91 -7.81
C GLU A 125 6.23 13.99 -6.37
N THR A 126 5.38 13.87 -5.36
CA THR A 126 5.82 13.82 -3.96
C THR A 126 6.76 12.64 -3.72
N MET A 127 6.43 11.46 -4.23
CA MET A 127 7.28 10.28 -4.09
C MET A 127 8.62 10.44 -4.80
N LYS A 128 8.66 11.02 -6.01
CA LYS A 128 9.90 11.35 -6.73
C LYS A 128 10.79 12.29 -5.91
N MET A 129 10.22 13.33 -5.30
CA MET A 129 10.98 14.25 -4.42
C MET A 129 11.55 13.56 -3.19
N CYS A 130 10.88 12.51 -2.70
CA CYS A 130 11.35 11.67 -1.60
C CYS A 130 12.28 10.52 -2.04
N GLN A 131 12.85 10.59 -3.24
CA GLN A 131 13.81 9.60 -3.78
C GLN A 131 13.20 8.20 -3.99
N ILE A 132 11.90 8.12 -4.21
CA ILE A 132 11.24 6.90 -4.64
C ILE A 132 11.20 6.91 -6.16
N LYS A 133 11.62 5.82 -6.78
CA LYS A 133 11.61 5.68 -8.24
C LYS A 133 10.17 5.50 -8.72
N VAL A 134 9.72 6.33 -9.63
CA VAL A 134 8.44 6.17 -10.32
C VAL A 134 8.72 5.74 -11.75
N VAL A 135 8.02 4.73 -12.21
CA VAL A 135 8.13 4.20 -13.58
C VAL A 135 6.75 4.17 -14.24
N ASN A 136 6.75 4.20 -15.56
CA ASN A 136 5.53 4.09 -16.39
C ASN A 136 4.47 5.17 -16.09
N ASP A 137 4.88 6.40 -15.73
CA ASP A 137 4.02 7.57 -15.46
C ASP A 137 3.74 8.44 -16.72
#